data_b6debb24808110a9c058613e0e9be459
#
_entry.id   b6debb24808110a9c058613e0e9be459
#
_cell.length_a   1.000
_cell.length_b   1.000
_cell.length_c   1.000
_cell.angle_alpha   90.00
_cell.angle_beta   90.00
_cell.angle_gamma   90.00
#
_symmetry.space_group_name_H-M   'P 1'
#
loop_
_entity.id
_entity.type
_entity.pdbx_description
1 polymer ?
#
loop_
_entity_poly.entity_id
_entity_poly.type
_entity_poly.pdbx_seq_one_letter_code
_entity_poly.pdbx_strand_id
1 'polypeptide(L)'
;MKKIILVAAMVLGFAVAASAQPRALGARIGNGGEVSYQHQLGANFLEVDGGLGLGFDGVFNVGAPGIYNFMIAQPTWTDRGEWGFYAGPGASVGLGLGEANYLTLGVAGMVGLEYTFWFPLQISIDFRQHVGIGQGLWMPSSVGLGIRYKF
;
A
#
# COMPACT_ATOMS: atom_id res chain seq x y z
N MET A 1 -4.01 -6.42 -25.03
CA MET A 1 -4.34 -4.99 -25.15
C MET A 1 -5.23 -4.48 -24.03
N LYS A 2 -6.35 -5.12 -23.72
CA LYS A 2 -7.25 -4.70 -22.62
C LYS A 2 -6.54 -4.64 -21.25
N LYS A 3 -5.60 -5.54 -21.00
CA LYS A 3 -4.82 -5.59 -19.75
C LYS A 3 -3.81 -4.43 -19.62
N ILE A 4 -3.21 -4.03 -20.73
CA ILE A 4 -2.29 -2.89 -20.79
C ILE A 4 -3.05 -1.58 -20.56
N ILE A 5 -4.25 -1.47 -21.13
CA ILE A 5 -5.13 -0.32 -20.94
C ILE A 5 -5.55 -0.18 -19.48
N LEU A 6 -5.82 -1.29 -18.81
CA LEU A 6 -6.17 -1.29 -17.38
C LEU A 6 -5.01 -0.81 -16.51
N VAL A 7 -3.81 -1.32 -16.79
CA VAL A 7 -2.59 -0.90 -16.09
C VAL A 7 -2.28 0.57 -16.38
N ALA A 8 -2.40 0.99 -17.62
CA ALA A 8 -2.22 2.39 -18.01
C ALA A 8 -3.27 3.30 -17.37
N ALA A 9 -4.52 2.88 -17.28
CA ALA A 9 -5.58 3.62 -16.61
C ALA A 9 -5.33 3.73 -15.09
N MET A 10 -4.82 2.67 -14.47
CA MET A 10 -4.40 2.73 -13.07
C MET A 10 -3.26 3.74 -12.88
N VAL A 11 -2.21 3.66 -13.70
CA VAL A 11 -1.06 4.58 -13.62
C VAL A 11 -1.49 6.02 -13.87
N LEU A 12 -2.38 6.27 -14.82
CA LEU A 12 -2.93 7.60 -15.08
C LEU A 12 -3.83 8.08 -13.93
N GLY A 13 -4.64 7.20 -13.36
CA GLY A 13 -5.44 7.50 -12.18
C GLY A 13 -4.57 7.92 -10.98
N PHE A 14 -3.45 7.24 -10.80
CA PHE A 14 -2.44 7.60 -9.80
C PHE A 14 -1.81 8.97 -10.08
N ALA A 15 -1.44 9.25 -11.33
CA ALA A 15 -0.82 10.53 -11.69
C ALA A 15 -1.74 11.72 -11.47
N VAL A 16 -3.03 11.56 -11.70
CA VAL A 16 -4.04 12.61 -11.44
C VAL A 16 -4.29 12.79 -9.95
N ALA A 17 -4.38 11.71 -9.18
CA ALA A 17 -4.52 11.77 -7.74
C ALA A 17 -3.29 12.40 -7.07
N ALA A 18 -2.09 12.11 -7.60
CA ALA A 18 -0.83 12.65 -7.09
C ALA A 18 -0.71 14.18 -7.23
N SER A 19 -1.49 14.81 -8.11
CA SER A 19 -1.39 16.25 -8.34
C SER A 19 -2.08 17.11 -7.29
N ALA A 20 -2.92 16.54 -6.41
CA ALA A 20 -3.77 17.30 -5.49
C ALA A 20 -3.14 17.53 -4.11
N GLN A 21 -2.78 16.49 -3.37
CA GLN A 21 -2.15 16.60 -2.04
C GLN A 21 -1.29 15.36 -1.73
N PRO A 22 -0.11 15.26 -2.32
CA PRO A 22 0.78 14.15 -2.01
C PRO A 22 1.25 14.25 -0.56
N ARG A 23 1.24 13.13 0.15
CA ARG A 23 1.74 13.04 1.51
C ARG A 23 3.13 12.43 1.55
N ALA A 24 3.30 11.30 0.91
CA ALA A 24 4.58 10.60 0.84
C ALA A 24 4.64 9.66 -0.36
N LEU A 25 5.83 9.46 -0.88
CA LEU A 25 6.09 8.54 -1.99
C LEU A 25 7.40 7.79 -1.74
N GLY A 26 7.40 6.50 -1.98
CA GLY A 26 8.59 5.69 -1.80
C GLY A 26 8.37 4.22 -2.07
N ALA A 27 8.96 3.39 -1.23
CA ALA A 27 8.91 1.95 -1.38
C ALA A 27 8.45 1.28 -0.09
N ARG A 28 7.81 0.15 -0.24
CA ARG A 28 7.46 -0.77 0.84
C ARG A 28 7.97 -2.16 0.50
N ILE A 29 8.58 -2.81 1.46
CA ILE A 29 9.08 -4.17 1.34
C ILE A 29 8.34 -5.04 2.36
N GLY A 30 7.65 -6.04 1.87
CA GLY A 30 6.92 -7.03 2.67
C GLY A 30 7.09 -8.41 2.03
N ASN A 31 6.02 -8.97 1.49
CA ASN A 31 6.08 -10.20 0.69
C ASN A 31 6.69 -10.01 -0.70
N GLY A 32 7.03 -8.80 -1.04
CA GLY A 32 7.65 -8.37 -2.28
C GLY A 32 8.00 -6.91 -2.20
N GLY A 33 8.40 -6.34 -3.32
CA GLY A 33 8.69 -4.92 -3.44
C GLY A 33 7.50 -4.16 -4.02
N GLU A 34 7.13 -3.07 -3.37
CA GLU A 34 6.02 -2.21 -3.77
C GLU A 34 6.48 -0.76 -3.86
N VAL A 35 5.96 -0.04 -4.85
CA VAL A 35 5.98 1.43 -4.84
C VAL A 35 4.80 1.88 -4.01
N SER A 36 5.03 2.73 -3.04
CA SER A 36 4.03 3.17 -2.08
C SER A 36 3.79 4.67 -2.22
N TYR A 37 2.53 5.03 -2.44
CA TYR A 37 2.08 6.41 -2.51
C TYR A 37 1.03 6.66 -1.43
N GLN A 38 1.21 7.76 -0.70
CA GLN A 38 0.24 8.23 0.29
C GLN A 38 -0.33 9.58 -0.12
N HIS A 39 -1.65 9.68 -0.06
CA HIS A 39 -2.40 10.87 -0.37
C HIS A 39 -3.07 11.42 0.88
N GLN A 40 -2.86 12.71 1.19
CA GLN A 40 -3.43 13.33 2.39
C GLN A 40 -4.92 13.61 2.22
N LEU A 41 -5.71 13.17 3.19
CA LEU A 41 -7.15 13.38 3.26
C LEU A 41 -7.52 13.93 4.65
N GLY A 42 -7.30 15.22 4.88
CA GLY A 42 -7.50 15.80 6.19
C GLY A 42 -6.52 15.26 7.23
N ALA A 43 -7.01 14.74 8.33
CA ALA A 43 -6.19 14.08 9.35
C ALA A 43 -5.78 12.64 8.97
N ASN A 44 -6.46 12.04 8.00
CA ASN A 44 -6.25 10.68 7.54
C ASN A 44 -5.54 10.65 6.19
N PHE A 45 -5.25 9.48 5.68
CA PHE A 45 -4.61 9.35 4.38
C PHE A 45 -5.01 8.07 3.64
N LEU A 46 -4.98 8.15 2.33
CA LEU A 46 -5.11 7.00 1.45
C LEU A 46 -3.70 6.52 1.08
N GLU A 47 -3.43 5.24 1.28
CA GLU A 47 -2.21 4.61 0.80
C GLU A 47 -2.55 3.70 -0.37
N VAL A 48 -1.83 3.86 -1.46
CA VAL A 48 -1.94 2.99 -2.62
C VAL A 48 -0.56 2.47 -2.96
N ASP A 49 -0.45 1.17 -2.96
CA ASP A 49 0.80 0.49 -3.27
C ASP A 49 0.63 -0.28 -4.57
N GLY A 50 1.67 -0.34 -5.35
CA GLY A 50 1.71 -1.15 -6.56
C GLY A 50 3.00 -1.91 -6.62
N GLY A 51 2.93 -3.22 -6.81
CA GLY A 51 4.15 -3.99 -6.78
C GLY A 51 4.03 -5.43 -7.22
N LEU A 52 5.16 -6.08 -7.09
CA LEU A 52 5.37 -7.48 -7.42
C LEU A 52 5.61 -8.25 -6.14
N GLY A 53 4.91 -9.35 -5.98
CA GLY A 53 5.09 -10.27 -4.87
C GLY A 53 5.08 -11.73 -5.30
N LEU A 54 5.57 -12.57 -4.42
CA LEU A 54 5.42 -14.01 -4.52
C LEU A 54 4.27 -14.45 -3.61
N GLY A 55 3.28 -15.09 -4.18
CA GLY A 55 2.27 -15.80 -3.41
C GLY A 55 2.87 -17.02 -2.71
N PHE A 56 2.17 -17.54 -1.71
CA PHE A 56 2.62 -18.77 -1.03
C PHE A 56 2.57 -20.01 -1.94
N ASP A 57 1.87 -19.92 -3.04
CA ASP A 57 1.86 -20.92 -4.10
C ASP A 57 3.10 -20.83 -5.02
N GLY A 58 4.00 -19.89 -4.76
CA GLY A 58 5.17 -19.64 -5.60
C GLY A 58 4.86 -18.92 -6.90
N VAL A 59 3.63 -18.44 -7.08
CA VAL A 59 3.21 -17.71 -8.28
C VAL A 59 3.52 -16.23 -8.11
N PHE A 60 4.06 -15.61 -9.14
CA PHE A 60 4.25 -14.17 -9.19
C PHE A 60 2.91 -13.46 -9.27
N ASN A 61 2.73 -12.49 -8.40
CA ASN A 61 1.54 -11.65 -8.36
C ASN A 61 1.93 -10.20 -8.57
N VAL A 62 1.14 -9.52 -9.39
CA VAL A 62 1.14 -8.05 -9.49
C VAL A 62 -0.09 -7.56 -8.75
N GLY A 63 0.09 -6.69 -7.80
CA GLY A 63 -1.02 -6.23 -6.99
C GLY A 63 -1.02 -4.72 -6.75
N ALA A 64 -2.21 -4.19 -6.51
CA ALA A 64 -2.42 -2.80 -6.14
C ALA A 64 -3.47 -2.71 -5.02
N PRO A 65 -3.07 -2.80 -3.76
CA PRO A 65 -3.93 -2.48 -2.65
C PRO A 65 -4.10 -0.98 -2.48
N GLY A 66 -5.30 -0.55 -2.13
CA GLY A 66 -5.61 0.80 -1.72
C GLY A 66 -6.24 0.78 -0.34
N ILE A 67 -5.66 1.48 0.62
CA ILE A 67 -6.07 1.43 2.01
C ILE A 67 -6.31 2.85 2.53
N TYR A 68 -7.51 3.08 3.08
CA TYR A 68 -7.84 4.30 3.77
C TYR A 68 -7.42 4.17 5.24
N ASN A 69 -6.39 4.90 5.62
CA ASN A 69 -5.83 4.86 6.96
C ASN A 69 -6.33 6.02 7.81
N PHE A 70 -6.86 5.66 8.97
CA PHE A 70 -7.19 6.61 10.03
C PHE A 70 -5.96 6.83 10.90
N MET A 71 -5.58 8.07 11.10
CA MET A 71 -4.54 8.43 12.06
C MET A 71 -5.12 8.32 13.46
N ILE A 72 -4.76 7.27 14.18
CA ILE A 72 -5.34 6.94 15.49
C ILE A 72 -4.67 7.71 16.61
N ALA A 73 -3.34 7.80 16.57
CA ALA A 73 -2.56 8.48 17.59
C ALA A 73 -1.27 9.05 17.02
N GLN A 74 -0.83 10.15 17.57
CA GLN A 74 0.46 10.79 17.26
C GLN A 74 1.23 11.01 18.54
N PRO A 75 1.83 9.94 19.12
CA PRO A 75 2.54 10.06 20.39
C PRO A 75 3.79 10.91 20.27
N THR A 76 4.07 11.67 21.31
CA THR A 76 5.27 12.52 21.40
C THR A 76 6.40 11.81 22.14
N TRP A 77 6.84 10.70 21.56
CA TRP A 77 7.88 9.86 22.18
C TRP A 77 9.29 10.44 22.05
N THR A 78 9.50 11.31 21.09
CA THR A 78 10.79 11.93 20.81
C THR A 78 10.64 13.44 20.68
N ASP A 79 11.70 14.20 21.01
CA ASP A 79 11.70 15.66 20.90
C ASP A 79 11.70 16.14 19.45
N ARG A 80 12.19 15.31 18.53
CA ARG A 80 12.21 15.60 17.10
C ARG A 80 11.46 14.52 16.34
N GLY A 81 10.96 14.91 15.17
CA GLY A 81 10.18 14.03 14.34
C GLY A 81 8.75 13.85 14.84
N GLU A 82 7.98 13.11 14.07
CA GLU A 82 6.57 12.84 14.36
C GLU A 82 6.30 11.35 14.29
N TRP A 83 5.69 10.82 15.31
CA TRP A 83 5.19 9.45 15.35
C TRP A 83 3.72 9.42 14.94
N GLY A 84 3.33 8.39 14.23
CA GLY A 84 1.94 8.19 13.84
C GLY A 84 1.54 6.74 13.93
N PHE A 85 0.46 6.47 14.65
CA PHE A 85 -0.17 5.16 14.71
C PHE A 85 -1.42 5.20 13.85
N TYR A 86 -1.53 4.30 12.88
CA TYR A 86 -2.64 4.30 11.92
C TYR A 86 -3.19 2.91 11.67
N ALA A 87 -4.45 2.87 11.31
CA ALA A 87 -5.12 1.64 10.88
C ALA A 87 -6.27 1.98 9.93
N GLY A 88 -6.62 1.07 9.07
CA GLY A 88 -7.77 1.28 8.20
C GLY A 88 -8.08 0.11 7.28
N PRO A 89 -9.29 0.17 6.70
CA PRO A 89 -9.75 -0.79 5.71
C PRO A 89 -9.36 -0.37 4.30
N GLY A 90 -9.37 -1.33 3.41
CA GLY A 90 -9.11 -1.08 2.01
C GLY A 90 -9.58 -2.20 1.12
N ALA A 91 -9.20 -2.11 -0.13
CA ALA A 91 -9.45 -3.11 -1.14
C ALA A 91 -8.17 -3.38 -1.93
N SER A 92 -8.09 -4.52 -2.51
CA SER A 92 -6.95 -4.91 -3.33
C SER A 92 -7.41 -5.55 -4.63
N VAL A 93 -6.64 -5.29 -5.67
CA VAL A 93 -6.74 -5.97 -6.95
C VAL A 93 -5.38 -6.56 -7.29
N GLY A 94 -5.37 -7.77 -7.80
CA GLY A 94 -4.14 -8.44 -8.17
C GLY A 94 -4.31 -9.33 -9.39
N LEU A 95 -3.19 -9.61 -10.04
CA LEU A 95 -3.08 -10.54 -11.14
C LEU A 95 -2.04 -11.60 -10.77
N GLY A 96 -2.47 -12.86 -10.71
CA GLY A 96 -1.56 -13.99 -10.65
C GLY A 96 -0.99 -14.27 -12.05
N LEU A 97 0.32 -14.33 -12.14
CA LEU A 97 1.04 -14.61 -13.37
C LEU A 97 1.63 -16.02 -13.29
N GLY A 98 0.96 -17.00 -13.88
CA GLY A 98 1.36 -18.38 -13.93
C GLY A 98 0.96 -19.02 -15.25
N GLU A 99 0.86 -20.35 -15.28
CA GLU A 99 0.36 -21.08 -16.45
C GLU A 99 -1.06 -20.65 -16.84
N ALA A 100 -1.87 -20.27 -15.84
CA ALA A 100 -3.16 -19.62 -16.04
C ALA A 100 -3.17 -18.29 -15.28
N ASN A 101 -3.30 -17.19 -16.00
CA ASN A 101 -3.46 -15.87 -15.36
C ASN A 101 -4.83 -15.76 -14.71
N TYR A 102 -4.88 -15.29 -13.48
CA TYR A 102 -6.14 -15.08 -12.77
C TYR A 102 -6.17 -13.70 -12.11
N LEU A 103 -7.36 -13.11 -12.07
CA LEU A 103 -7.63 -11.87 -11.39
C LEU A 103 -8.06 -12.15 -9.96
N THR A 104 -7.42 -11.48 -9.01
CA THR A 104 -7.82 -11.51 -7.60
C THR A 104 -8.39 -10.17 -7.19
N LEU A 105 -9.53 -10.21 -6.53
CA LEU A 105 -10.13 -9.07 -5.86
C LEU A 105 -10.23 -9.39 -4.38
N GLY A 106 -10.05 -8.41 -3.53
CA GLY A 106 -10.13 -8.63 -2.11
C GLY A 106 -10.38 -7.38 -1.32
N VAL A 107 -10.66 -7.60 -0.05
CA VAL A 107 -10.65 -6.56 0.98
C VAL A 107 -9.34 -6.65 1.75
N ALA A 108 -8.91 -5.53 2.27
CA ALA A 108 -7.67 -5.45 3.02
C ALA A 108 -7.87 -4.63 4.30
N GLY A 109 -7.03 -4.90 5.27
CA GLY A 109 -6.91 -4.09 6.47
C GLY A 109 -5.45 -3.88 6.78
N MET A 110 -5.11 -2.74 7.33
CA MET A 110 -3.74 -2.41 7.71
C MET A 110 -3.70 -1.75 9.07
N VAL A 111 -2.66 -2.04 9.81
CA VAL A 111 -2.27 -1.33 11.02
C VAL A 111 -0.79 -1.05 10.93
N GLY A 112 -0.37 0.15 11.29
CA GLY A 112 1.02 0.54 11.17
C GLY A 112 1.46 1.61 12.13
N LEU A 113 2.76 1.73 12.23
CA LEU A 113 3.46 2.77 12.96
C LEU A 113 4.43 3.43 12.02
N GLU A 114 4.38 4.76 11.95
CA GLU A 114 5.28 5.56 11.13
C GLU A 114 6.07 6.54 11.96
N TYR A 115 7.24 6.86 11.47
CA TYR A 115 8.07 7.94 11.99
C TYR A 115 8.49 8.86 10.86
N THR A 116 8.15 10.13 10.98
CA THR A 116 8.54 11.19 10.04
C THR A 116 9.66 12.00 10.67
N PHE A 117 10.80 12.01 10.01
CA PHE A 117 11.96 12.76 10.46
C PHE A 117 11.75 14.28 10.29
N TRP A 118 12.65 15.05 10.88
CA TRP A 118 12.70 16.51 10.70
C TRP A 118 13.21 16.94 9.31
N PHE A 119 13.70 16.01 8.53
CA PHE A 119 13.98 16.15 7.10
C PHE A 119 12.97 15.28 6.33
N PRO A 120 12.80 15.46 5.01
CA PRO A 120 11.70 14.83 4.28
C PRO A 120 11.88 13.31 4.07
N LEU A 121 11.97 12.57 5.16
CA LEU A 121 12.03 11.12 5.18
C LEU A 121 10.99 10.56 6.15
N GLN A 122 10.28 9.55 5.72
CA GLN A 122 9.35 8.77 6.54
C GLN A 122 9.74 7.30 6.48
N ILE A 123 9.77 6.66 7.63
CA ILE A 123 9.88 5.20 7.75
C ILE A 123 8.63 4.65 8.42
N SER A 124 8.27 3.43 8.09
CA SER A 124 7.11 2.77 8.69
C SER A 124 7.32 1.28 8.83
N ILE A 125 6.64 0.71 9.79
CA ILE A 125 6.41 -0.72 9.92
C ILE A 125 4.91 -0.95 9.97
N ASP A 126 4.40 -1.87 9.20
CA ASP A 126 2.99 -2.16 9.13
C ASP A 126 2.70 -3.65 9.03
N PHE A 127 1.49 -3.99 9.40
CA PHE A 127 0.90 -5.31 9.17
C PHE A 127 -0.32 -5.12 8.28
N ARG A 128 -0.35 -5.86 7.18
CA ARG A 128 -1.44 -5.84 6.21
C ARG A 128 -2.03 -7.22 6.06
N GLN A 129 -3.32 -7.33 6.20
CA GLN A 129 -4.07 -8.55 5.94
C GLN A 129 -4.97 -8.36 4.74
N HIS A 130 -4.95 -9.32 3.83
CA HIS A 130 -5.86 -9.37 2.70
C HIS A 130 -6.79 -10.57 2.82
N VAL A 131 -8.02 -10.40 2.36
CA VAL A 131 -8.99 -11.49 2.21
C VAL A 131 -9.52 -11.44 0.79
N GLY A 132 -9.24 -12.47 0.01
CA GLY A 132 -9.66 -12.56 -1.38
C GLY A 132 -11.13 -12.91 -1.54
N ILE A 133 -11.74 -12.38 -2.58
CA ILE A 133 -13.09 -12.70 -3.02
C ILE A 133 -12.98 -13.39 -4.38
N GLY A 134 -13.42 -14.65 -4.48
CA GLY A 134 -13.38 -15.43 -5.72
C GLY A 134 -12.37 -16.55 -5.72
N GLN A 135 -11.80 -16.87 -6.88
CA GLN A 135 -10.81 -17.95 -7.00
C GLN A 135 -9.54 -17.56 -6.24
N GLY A 136 -9.16 -18.37 -5.26
CA GLY A 136 -8.04 -18.08 -4.39
C GLY A 136 -8.46 -17.22 -3.19
N LEU A 137 -9.23 -17.80 -2.31
CA LEU A 137 -9.61 -17.27 -0.99
C LEU A 137 -8.38 -16.89 -0.14
N TRP A 138 -7.20 -17.01 -0.71
CA TRP A 138 -6.00 -16.90 0.06
C TRP A 138 -5.25 -15.61 -0.25
N MET A 139 -5.00 -14.89 0.78
CA MET A 139 -4.17 -13.70 0.69
C MET A 139 -3.21 -13.65 1.86
N PRO A 140 -1.94 -13.40 1.58
CA PRO A 140 -0.94 -13.37 2.63
C PRO A 140 -1.16 -12.19 3.56
N SER A 141 -1.08 -12.45 4.83
CA SER A 141 -0.70 -11.42 5.76
C SER A 141 0.75 -11.02 5.50
N SER A 142 1.04 -9.75 5.56
CA SER A 142 2.40 -9.26 5.40
C SER A 142 2.77 -8.24 6.45
N VAL A 143 3.95 -8.42 7.03
CA VAL A 143 4.64 -7.37 7.76
C VAL A 143 5.51 -6.64 6.75
N GLY A 144 5.39 -5.33 6.69
CA GLY A 144 6.13 -4.51 5.74
C GLY A 144 6.92 -3.39 6.40
N LEU A 145 8.01 -3.04 5.74
CA LEU A 145 8.82 -1.88 6.07
C LEU A 145 8.71 -0.88 4.94
N GLY A 146 8.34 0.34 5.27
CA GLY A 146 8.22 1.44 4.32
C GLY A 146 9.33 2.47 4.50
N ILE A 147 9.79 2.99 3.38
CA ILE A 147 10.67 4.15 3.33
C ILE A 147 10.16 5.08 2.25
N ARG A 148 9.88 6.32 2.62
CA ARG A 148 9.22 7.28 1.72
C ARG A 148 9.81 8.66 1.87
N TYR A 149 9.79 9.39 0.75
CA TYR A 149 9.97 10.82 0.75
C TYR A 149 8.68 11.49 1.23
N LYS A 150 8.78 12.37 2.20
CA LYS A 150 7.66 13.13 2.76
C LYS A 150 7.59 14.50 2.10
N PHE A 151 6.46 14.79 1.49
CA PHE A 151 6.18 16.09 0.88
C PHE A 151 5.79 17.16 1.91
#